data_05231f1dfe52bfdc56da1c023ce3ea40
#
_entry.id   05231f1dfe52bfdc56da1c023ce3ea40
#
_cell.length_a   1.000
_cell.length_b   1.000
_cell.length_c   1.000
_cell.angle_alpha   90.00
_cell.angle_beta   90.00
_cell.angle_gamma   90.00
#
_symmetry.space_group_name_H-M   'P 1'
#
loop_
_entity.id
_entity.type
_entity.pdbx_description
1 polymer ?
#
loop_
_entity_poly.entity_id
_entity_poly.type
_entity_poly.pdbx_seq_one_letter_code
_entity_poly.pdbx_strand_id
1 'polypeptide(L)'
;MSAYVIYIITMSLSNDERLNLKKMMGEMDYQDNTETIRRVKHSVKIRNNIRKIEDLKREYAVLRQQSPEQFFNIVYAECKFLYDNYMDIFTRAMKDELDIGIMSKLLIVLKLVEDGQLDQQDGSVRIGRLLKDLYIDSAVRRADNLDKERADEKPIQEAGKDISWKTYKIAGLSS
;
A
#
# COMPACT_ATOMS: atom_id res chain seq x y z
N MET A 1 15.68 4.79 4.98
CA MET A 1 14.26 4.91 5.44
C MET A 1 13.98 6.38 5.72
N SER A 2 12.84 6.91 5.25
CA SER A 2 12.48 8.31 5.55
C SER A 2 12.24 8.49 7.05
N ALA A 3 12.73 9.59 7.64
CA ALA A 3 12.51 9.96 9.05
C ALA A 3 11.01 9.98 9.42
N TYR A 4 10.14 10.30 8.45
CA TYR A 4 8.69 10.27 8.58
C TYR A 4 8.13 8.87 8.86
N VAL A 5 8.65 7.83 8.20
CA VAL A 5 8.23 6.43 8.43
C VAL A 5 8.62 5.97 9.83
N ILE A 6 9.82 6.35 10.30
CA ILE A 6 10.27 6.06 11.66
C ILE A 6 9.37 6.77 12.66
N TYR A 7 9.02 8.04 12.41
CA TYR A 7 8.12 8.83 13.25
C TYR A 7 6.74 8.18 13.40
N ILE A 8 6.09 7.77 12.29
CA ILE A 8 4.79 7.07 12.33
C ILE A 8 4.89 5.75 13.10
N ILE A 9 5.97 5.00 12.91
CA ILE A 9 6.19 3.70 13.57
C ILE A 9 6.41 3.88 15.09
N THR A 10 7.00 5.00 15.51
CA THR A 10 7.32 5.26 16.92
C THR A 10 6.24 6.03 17.69
N MET A 11 5.28 6.65 17.02
CA MET A 11 4.17 7.34 17.69
C MET A 11 3.32 6.39 18.52
N SER A 12 3.15 6.71 19.81
CA SER A 12 2.18 6.04 20.66
C SER A 12 0.75 6.42 20.25
N LEU A 13 -0.20 5.48 20.39
CA LEU A 13 -1.63 5.76 20.23
C LEU A 13 -2.11 6.77 21.25
N SER A 14 -2.95 7.70 20.84
CA SER A 14 -3.70 8.54 21.79
C SER A 14 -4.69 7.69 22.59
N ASN A 15 -5.09 8.17 23.77
CA ASN A 15 -6.05 7.48 24.61
C ASN A 15 -7.39 7.27 23.90
N ASP A 16 -7.84 8.26 23.10
CA ASP A 16 -9.09 8.18 22.34
C ASP A 16 -9.04 7.12 21.23
N GLU A 17 -7.91 7.02 20.53
CA GLU A 17 -7.71 5.98 19.50
C GLU A 17 -7.67 4.58 20.12
N ARG A 18 -7.05 4.41 21.29
CA ARG A 18 -7.07 3.15 22.04
C ARG A 18 -8.46 2.77 22.49
N LEU A 19 -9.25 3.73 22.98
CA LEU A 19 -10.61 3.50 23.44
C LEU A 19 -11.53 3.10 22.27
N ASN A 20 -11.45 3.82 21.15
CA ASN A 20 -12.22 3.51 19.94
C ASN A 20 -11.86 2.12 19.38
N LEU A 21 -10.56 1.79 19.34
CA LEU A 21 -10.11 0.48 18.91
C LEU A 21 -10.66 -0.62 19.83
N LYS A 22 -10.57 -0.44 21.15
CA LYS A 22 -11.09 -1.40 22.13
C LYS A 22 -12.59 -1.61 21.98
N LYS A 23 -13.35 -0.54 21.67
CA LYS A 23 -14.79 -0.63 21.41
C LYS A 23 -15.07 -1.43 20.13
N MET A 24 -14.38 -1.11 19.03
CA MET A 24 -14.52 -1.85 17.76
C MET A 24 -14.17 -3.32 17.91
N MET A 25 -13.16 -3.64 18.71
CA MET A 25 -12.75 -5.03 18.96
C MET A 25 -13.76 -5.79 19.82
N GLY A 26 -14.44 -5.11 20.77
CA GLY A 26 -15.53 -5.71 21.55
C GLY A 26 -16.78 -6.03 20.71
N GLU A 27 -16.95 -5.35 19.56
CA GLU A 27 -18.05 -5.57 18.60
C GLU A 27 -17.70 -6.63 17.54
N MET A 28 -16.42 -6.98 17.36
CA MET A 28 -15.92 -8.00 16.44
C MET A 28 -15.42 -9.21 17.23
N ASP A 29 -15.55 -10.41 16.65
CA ASP A 29 -14.95 -11.65 17.19
C ASP A 29 -13.44 -11.61 16.97
N TYR A 30 -12.75 -10.79 17.78
CA TYR A 30 -11.32 -10.54 17.67
C TYR A 30 -10.53 -11.54 18.51
N GLN A 31 -9.62 -12.28 17.85
CA GLN A 31 -8.65 -13.12 18.54
C GLN A 31 -7.31 -12.40 18.66
N ASP A 32 -6.82 -12.26 19.88
CA ASP A 32 -5.46 -11.76 20.13
C ASP A 32 -4.44 -12.88 19.86
N ASN A 33 -3.73 -12.73 18.75
CA ASN A 33 -2.67 -13.66 18.33
C ASN A 33 -1.25 -13.18 18.68
N THR A 34 -1.12 -12.15 19.53
CA THR A 34 0.19 -11.55 19.90
C THR A 34 1.21 -12.60 20.31
N GLU A 35 0.83 -13.52 21.21
CA GLU A 35 1.74 -14.58 21.69
C GLU A 35 2.14 -15.54 20.56
N THR A 36 1.21 -15.87 19.66
CA THR A 36 1.53 -16.72 18.51
C THR A 36 2.49 -16.03 17.56
N ILE A 37 2.28 -14.74 17.26
CA ILE A 37 3.16 -13.91 16.42
C ILE A 37 4.57 -13.86 17.03
N ARG A 38 4.69 -13.62 18.32
CA ARG A 38 5.97 -13.59 19.05
C ARG A 38 6.69 -14.94 19.05
N ARG A 39 5.95 -16.04 19.09
CA ARG A 39 6.51 -17.40 19.05
C ARG A 39 7.04 -17.77 17.67
N VAL A 40 6.30 -17.49 16.59
CA VAL A 40 6.64 -17.95 15.24
C VAL A 40 7.69 -17.10 14.53
N LYS A 41 7.69 -15.77 14.75
CA LYS A 41 8.69 -14.81 14.24
C LYS A 41 8.94 -14.94 12.73
N HIS A 42 7.90 -14.75 11.94
CA HIS A 42 7.95 -14.96 10.50
C HIS A 42 8.43 -13.75 9.68
N SER A 43 8.49 -12.55 10.25
CA SER A 43 8.80 -11.29 9.51
C SER A 43 10.12 -11.37 8.74
N VAL A 44 11.18 -11.89 9.37
CA VAL A 44 12.50 -12.03 8.74
C VAL A 44 12.47 -13.09 7.64
N LYS A 45 11.78 -14.21 7.87
CA LYS A 45 11.65 -15.29 6.89
C LYS A 45 10.90 -14.80 5.65
N ILE A 46 9.77 -14.11 5.83
CA ILE A 46 8.99 -13.52 4.73
C ILE A 46 9.86 -12.55 3.93
N ARG A 47 10.53 -11.61 4.60
CA ARG A 47 11.41 -10.63 3.96
C ARG A 47 12.51 -11.29 3.11
N ASN A 48 13.17 -12.30 3.68
CA ASN A 48 14.28 -12.98 3.01
C ASN A 48 13.78 -13.76 1.78
N ASN A 49 12.63 -14.43 1.88
CA ASN A 49 12.03 -15.14 0.74
C ASN A 49 11.61 -14.17 -0.38
N ILE A 50 11.00 -13.01 -0.05
CA ILE A 50 10.65 -12.00 -1.05
C ILE A 50 11.90 -11.50 -1.76
N ARG A 51 12.98 -11.15 -1.03
CA ARG A 51 14.25 -10.76 -1.63
C ARG A 51 14.80 -11.84 -2.55
N LYS A 52 14.76 -13.10 -2.12
CA LYS A 52 15.23 -14.23 -2.91
C LYS A 52 14.44 -14.39 -4.21
N ILE A 53 13.10 -14.20 -4.18
CA ILE A 53 12.29 -14.20 -5.40
C ILE A 53 12.74 -13.09 -6.35
N GLU A 54 12.97 -11.87 -5.86
CA GLU A 54 13.44 -10.76 -6.68
C GLU A 54 14.85 -11.00 -7.27
N ASP A 55 15.73 -11.63 -6.51
CA ASP A 55 17.07 -12.02 -6.99
C ASP A 55 16.97 -13.10 -8.07
N LEU A 56 16.16 -14.15 -7.86
CA LEU A 56 15.92 -15.21 -8.83
C LEU A 56 15.29 -14.69 -10.13
N LYS A 57 14.37 -13.74 -10.06
CA LYS A 57 13.81 -13.10 -11.24
C LYS A 57 14.87 -12.37 -12.09
N ARG A 58 15.86 -11.75 -11.45
CA ARG A 58 16.98 -11.09 -12.14
C ARG A 58 17.94 -12.09 -12.73
N GLU A 59 18.29 -13.11 -11.96
CA GLU A 59 19.24 -14.17 -12.36
C GLU A 59 18.68 -15.00 -13.52
N TYR A 60 17.41 -15.40 -13.45
CA TYR A 60 16.75 -16.27 -14.42
C TYR A 60 15.77 -15.51 -15.35
N ALA A 61 16.06 -14.24 -15.68
CA ALA A 61 15.16 -13.42 -16.49
C ALA A 61 14.83 -14.03 -17.84
N VAL A 62 15.81 -14.65 -18.51
CA VAL A 62 15.64 -15.33 -19.80
C VAL A 62 14.78 -16.59 -19.65
N LEU A 63 15.07 -17.42 -18.64
CA LEU A 63 14.32 -18.64 -18.36
C LEU A 63 12.87 -18.34 -18.01
N ARG A 64 12.61 -17.26 -17.26
CA ARG A 64 11.26 -16.79 -16.91
C ARG A 64 10.40 -16.52 -18.14
N GLN A 65 11.00 -16.02 -19.23
CA GLN A 65 10.29 -15.76 -20.49
C GLN A 65 10.14 -17.01 -21.35
N GLN A 66 11.19 -17.86 -21.43
CA GLN A 66 11.20 -19.03 -22.29
C GLN A 66 10.44 -20.22 -21.70
N SER A 67 10.53 -20.42 -20.40
CA SER A 67 9.96 -21.57 -19.70
C SER A 67 9.43 -21.16 -18.31
N PRO A 68 8.25 -20.49 -18.23
CA PRO A 68 7.70 -20.02 -16.95
C PRO A 68 7.50 -21.13 -15.92
N GLU A 69 7.19 -22.34 -16.37
CA GLU A 69 6.99 -23.51 -15.51
C GLU A 69 8.30 -23.95 -14.83
N GLN A 70 9.39 -24.00 -15.58
CA GLN A 70 10.70 -24.33 -15.00
C GLN A 70 11.16 -23.27 -14.02
N PHE A 71 10.95 -22.00 -14.35
CA PHE A 71 11.22 -20.89 -13.45
C PHE A 71 10.39 -21.00 -12.16
N PHE A 72 9.10 -21.31 -12.27
CA PHE A 72 8.24 -21.53 -11.11
C PHE A 72 8.77 -22.63 -10.21
N ASN A 73 9.20 -23.78 -10.76
CA ASN A 73 9.73 -24.91 -9.99
C ASN A 73 11.00 -24.52 -9.22
N ILE A 74 11.88 -23.72 -9.82
CA ILE A 74 13.08 -23.20 -9.14
C ILE A 74 12.68 -22.31 -7.97
N VAL A 75 11.82 -21.33 -8.21
CA VAL A 75 11.38 -20.40 -7.15
C VAL A 75 10.61 -21.12 -6.05
N TYR A 76 9.76 -22.08 -6.39
CA TYR A 76 9.03 -22.89 -5.44
C TYR A 76 9.99 -23.67 -4.53
N ALA A 77 10.99 -24.35 -5.08
CA ALA A 77 11.97 -25.11 -4.32
C ALA A 77 12.74 -24.23 -3.32
N GLU A 78 13.15 -23.05 -3.77
CA GLU A 78 13.95 -22.10 -3.00
C GLU A 78 13.16 -21.28 -1.96
N CYS A 79 11.87 -21.03 -2.24
CA CYS A 79 10.99 -20.20 -1.41
C CYS A 79 9.78 -20.97 -0.87
N LYS A 80 9.94 -22.28 -0.64
CA LYS A 80 8.88 -23.17 -0.18
C LYS A 80 8.16 -22.66 1.07
N PHE A 81 8.89 -22.09 2.03
CA PHE A 81 8.31 -21.52 3.24
C PHE A 81 7.25 -20.46 2.92
N LEU A 82 7.54 -19.56 1.96
CA LEU A 82 6.60 -18.49 1.59
C LEU A 82 5.39 -19.08 0.86
N TYR A 83 5.59 -20.06 -0.01
CA TYR A 83 4.50 -20.74 -0.71
C TYR A 83 3.56 -21.45 0.25
N ASP A 84 4.09 -22.26 1.19
CA ASP A 84 3.29 -23.08 2.08
C ASP A 84 2.50 -22.26 3.12
N ASN A 85 3.05 -21.13 3.59
CA ASN A 85 2.45 -20.34 4.67
C ASN A 85 1.79 -19.04 4.19
N TYR A 86 2.21 -18.49 3.05
CA TYR A 86 1.81 -17.15 2.56
C TYR A 86 1.66 -17.14 1.04
N MET A 87 0.83 -18.03 0.50
CA MET A 87 0.64 -18.24 -0.94
C MET A 87 0.28 -16.93 -1.68
N ASP A 88 -0.56 -16.07 -1.09
CA ASP A 88 -0.93 -14.79 -1.71
C ASP A 88 0.29 -13.88 -1.91
N ILE A 89 1.16 -13.78 -0.92
CA ILE A 89 2.39 -12.99 -1.01
C ILE A 89 3.31 -13.58 -2.07
N PHE A 90 3.47 -14.90 -2.06
CA PHE A 90 4.27 -15.61 -3.06
C PHE A 90 3.76 -15.35 -4.48
N THR A 91 2.45 -15.51 -4.71
CA THR A 91 1.82 -15.34 -6.02
C THR A 91 1.95 -13.90 -6.52
N ARG A 92 1.70 -12.91 -5.67
CA ARG A 92 1.86 -11.48 -6.01
C ARG A 92 3.31 -11.12 -6.29
N ALA A 93 4.24 -11.68 -5.49
CA ALA A 93 5.67 -11.50 -5.75
C ALA A 93 6.06 -12.08 -7.11
N MET A 94 5.60 -13.28 -7.47
CA MET A 94 5.86 -13.91 -8.78
C MET A 94 5.34 -13.11 -9.96
N LYS A 95 4.18 -12.44 -9.80
CA LYS A 95 3.50 -11.65 -10.85
C LYS A 95 3.96 -10.20 -10.93
N ASP A 96 4.92 -9.75 -10.15
CA ASP A 96 5.33 -8.34 -10.02
C ASP A 96 4.21 -7.40 -9.51
N GLU A 97 3.20 -7.98 -8.84
CA GLU A 97 2.06 -7.25 -8.27
C GLU A 97 2.29 -6.81 -6.81
N LEU A 98 3.43 -7.21 -6.22
CA LEU A 98 3.77 -6.90 -4.84
C LEU A 98 4.51 -5.57 -4.74
N ASP A 99 3.91 -4.58 -4.06
CA ASP A 99 4.63 -3.36 -3.69
C ASP A 99 5.63 -3.64 -2.57
N ILE A 100 6.91 -3.75 -2.95
CA ILE A 100 8.02 -4.05 -2.03
C ILE A 100 8.18 -2.94 -0.97
N GLY A 101 7.88 -1.68 -1.33
CA GLY A 101 7.97 -0.55 -0.41
C GLY A 101 6.92 -0.66 0.71
N ILE A 102 5.68 -0.93 0.35
CA ILE A 102 4.58 -1.16 1.31
C ILE A 102 4.87 -2.40 2.14
N MET A 103 5.22 -3.52 1.49
CA MET A 103 5.51 -4.78 2.19
C MET A 103 6.65 -4.62 3.21
N SER A 104 7.71 -3.90 2.87
CA SER A 104 8.82 -3.65 3.80
C SER A 104 8.36 -2.91 5.05
N LYS A 105 7.48 -1.92 4.91
CA LYS A 105 6.92 -1.16 6.03
C LYS A 105 6.03 -2.05 6.92
N LEU A 106 5.18 -2.89 6.31
CA LEU A 106 4.33 -3.84 7.04
C LEU A 106 5.19 -4.85 7.84
N LEU A 107 6.26 -5.36 7.23
CA LEU A 107 7.17 -6.30 7.88
C LEU A 107 7.96 -5.66 9.04
N ILE A 108 8.24 -4.33 9.00
CA ILE A 108 8.82 -3.62 10.14
C ILE A 108 7.84 -3.60 11.32
N VAL A 109 6.56 -3.29 11.08
CA VAL A 109 5.55 -3.30 12.15
C VAL A 109 5.38 -4.71 12.71
N LEU A 110 5.30 -5.73 11.86
CA LEU A 110 5.24 -7.12 12.30
C LEU A 110 6.45 -7.48 13.17
N LYS A 111 7.65 -7.06 12.79
CA LYS A 111 8.87 -7.27 13.57
C LYS A 111 8.81 -6.62 14.95
N LEU A 112 8.23 -5.43 15.09
CA LEU A 112 8.05 -4.77 16.38
C LEU A 112 7.10 -5.56 17.30
N VAL A 113 6.06 -6.20 16.74
CA VAL A 113 5.18 -7.11 17.50
C VAL A 113 5.93 -8.37 17.92
N GLU A 114 6.70 -8.98 17.02
CA GLU A 114 7.52 -10.16 17.29
C GLU A 114 8.57 -9.94 18.39
N ASP A 115 9.13 -8.74 18.45
CA ASP A 115 10.15 -8.36 19.44
C ASP A 115 9.54 -7.87 20.78
N GLY A 116 8.21 -7.89 20.90
CA GLY A 116 7.51 -7.50 22.11
C GLY A 116 7.42 -5.99 22.35
N GLN A 117 7.81 -5.17 21.37
CA GLN A 117 7.73 -3.70 21.45
C GLN A 117 6.31 -3.18 21.22
N LEU A 118 5.47 -3.98 20.59
CA LEU A 118 4.06 -3.72 20.32
C LEU A 118 3.24 -4.97 20.62
N ASP A 119 1.96 -4.79 20.92
CA ASP A 119 0.96 -5.86 20.81
C ASP A 119 0.32 -5.86 19.40
N GLN A 120 -0.51 -6.86 19.11
CA GLN A 120 -1.19 -6.98 17.82
C GLN A 120 -2.12 -5.80 17.56
N GLN A 121 -2.74 -5.23 18.60
CA GLN A 121 -3.67 -4.10 18.50
C GLN A 121 -2.95 -2.84 18.07
N ASP A 122 -1.90 -2.46 18.79
CA ASP A 122 -1.06 -1.31 18.47
C ASP A 122 -0.42 -1.46 17.08
N GLY A 123 -0.01 -2.68 16.73
CA GLY A 123 0.50 -3.02 15.41
C GLY A 123 -0.53 -2.81 14.31
N SER A 124 -1.76 -3.27 14.50
CA SER A 124 -2.85 -3.13 13.53
C SER A 124 -3.22 -1.66 13.27
N VAL A 125 -3.26 -0.83 14.32
CA VAL A 125 -3.53 0.61 14.16
C VAL A 125 -2.41 1.31 13.42
N ARG A 126 -1.15 0.97 13.69
CA ARG A 126 0.00 1.54 12.97
C ARG A 126 -0.03 1.15 11.48
N ILE A 127 -0.38 -0.10 11.19
CA ILE A 127 -0.60 -0.57 9.81
C ILE A 127 -1.75 0.23 9.18
N GLY A 128 -2.88 0.40 9.85
CA GLY A 128 -4.02 1.17 9.35
C GLY A 128 -3.64 2.62 9.00
N ARG A 129 -2.88 3.30 9.87
CA ARG A 129 -2.38 4.65 9.59
C ARG A 129 -1.43 4.66 8.38
N LEU A 130 -0.48 3.74 8.35
CA LEU A 130 0.45 3.62 7.23
C LEU A 130 -0.26 3.43 5.90
N LEU A 131 -1.27 2.56 5.85
CA LEU A 131 -2.07 2.34 4.65
C LEU A 131 -2.93 3.56 4.28
N LYS A 132 -3.50 4.25 5.27
CA LYS A 132 -4.24 5.49 5.07
C LYS A 132 -3.36 6.56 4.43
N ASP A 133 -2.16 6.78 4.97
CA ASP A 133 -1.22 7.78 4.46
C ASP A 133 -0.78 7.44 3.03
N LEU A 134 -0.47 6.17 2.76
CA LEU A 134 -0.15 5.71 1.41
C LEU A 134 -1.31 5.88 0.43
N TYR A 135 -2.55 5.67 0.89
CA TYR A 135 -3.74 5.86 0.07
C TYR A 135 -3.96 7.35 -0.26
N ILE A 136 -3.81 8.22 0.73
CA ILE A 136 -3.93 9.69 0.56
C ILE A 136 -2.84 10.18 -0.40
N ASP A 137 -1.58 9.80 -0.19
CA ASP A 137 -0.47 10.17 -1.07
C ASP A 137 -0.71 9.71 -2.51
N SER A 138 -1.24 8.51 -2.69
CA SER A 138 -1.58 7.96 -4.00
C SER A 138 -2.73 8.71 -4.66
N ALA A 139 -3.74 9.13 -3.88
CA ALA A 139 -4.87 9.91 -4.37
C ALA A 139 -4.43 11.34 -4.78
N VAL A 140 -3.58 11.98 -3.98
CA VAL A 140 -3.02 13.30 -4.29
C VAL A 140 -2.19 13.24 -5.58
N ARG A 141 -1.28 12.27 -5.70
CA ARG A 141 -0.47 12.11 -6.93
C ARG A 141 -1.34 11.88 -8.17
N ARG A 142 -2.43 11.13 -8.02
CA ARG A 142 -3.37 10.88 -9.11
C ARG A 142 -4.12 12.15 -9.51
N ALA A 143 -4.55 12.97 -8.53
CA ALA A 143 -5.16 14.26 -8.77
C ALA A 143 -4.19 15.22 -9.47
N ASP A 144 -2.94 15.33 -8.99
CA ASP A 144 -1.89 16.16 -9.59
C ASP A 144 -1.59 15.76 -11.05
N ASN A 145 -1.60 14.46 -11.35
CA ASN A 145 -1.38 13.97 -12.71
C ASN A 145 -2.57 14.32 -13.63
N LEU A 146 -3.80 14.15 -13.15
CA LEU A 146 -5.00 14.53 -13.89
C LEU A 146 -5.06 16.05 -14.15
N ASP A 147 -4.64 16.85 -13.19
CA ASP A 147 -4.59 18.32 -13.34
C ASP A 147 -3.52 18.73 -14.35
N LYS A 148 -2.38 18.03 -14.42
CA LYS A 148 -1.36 18.24 -15.44
C LYS A 148 -1.88 17.87 -16.84
N GLU A 149 -2.49 16.69 -17.00
CA GLU A 149 -3.08 16.25 -18.27
C GLU A 149 -4.16 17.24 -18.75
N ARG A 150 -5.02 17.73 -17.84
CA ARG A 150 -6.04 18.73 -18.16
C ARG A 150 -5.47 20.13 -18.45
N ALA A 151 -4.29 20.45 -17.87
CA ALA A 151 -3.62 21.72 -18.18
C ALA A 151 -3.12 21.76 -19.64
N ASP A 152 -2.72 20.59 -20.17
CA ASP A 152 -2.31 20.43 -21.57
C ASP A 152 -3.52 20.38 -22.53
N GLU A 153 -4.70 19.97 -22.03
CA GLU A 153 -5.96 19.91 -22.78
C GLU A 153 -6.82 21.18 -22.68
N LYS A 154 -6.32 22.30 -22.16
CA LYS A 154 -7.14 23.52 -22.08
C LYS A 154 -7.68 23.84 -23.45
N PRO A 155 -9.02 23.75 -23.67
CA PRO A 155 -9.60 24.23 -24.92
C PRO A 155 -9.23 25.71 -25.06
N ILE A 156 -8.77 26.08 -26.25
CA ILE A 156 -8.60 27.47 -26.64
C ILE A 156 -9.91 28.13 -26.29
N GLN A 157 -9.96 28.92 -25.22
CA GLN A 157 -11.11 29.75 -24.94
C GLN A 157 -11.20 30.70 -26.13
N GLU A 158 -12.07 30.39 -27.08
CA GLU A 158 -12.50 31.41 -28.07
C GLU A 158 -12.92 32.61 -27.26
N ALA A 159 -12.24 33.73 -27.48
CA ALA A 159 -12.53 34.98 -26.81
C ALA A 159 -14.03 35.21 -26.96
N GLY A 160 -14.76 35.09 -25.87
CA GLY A 160 -16.21 35.29 -25.86
C GLY A 160 -16.48 36.65 -26.49
N LYS A 161 -17.39 36.72 -27.45
CA LYS A 161 -17.80 37.97 -28.04
C LYS A 161 -18.16 38.91 -26.91
N ASP A 162 -17.53 40.09 -26.88
CA ASP A 162 -17.79 41.16 -25.91
C ASP A 162 -19.22 41.70 -26.12
N ILE A 163 -20.20 40.91 -25.64
CA ILE A 163 -21.60 41.28 -25.68
C ILE A 163 -21.91 42.03 -24.39
N SER A 164 -22.09 43.35 -24.50
CA SER A 164 -22.53 44.15 -23.37
C SER A 164 -23.83 43.57 -22.78
N TRP A 165 -23.93 43.54 -21.45
CA TRP A 165 -25.14 43.09 -20.73
C TRP A 165 -26.43 43.78 -21.22
N LYS A 166 -26.34 45.02 -21.66
CA LYS A 166 -27.45 45.77 -22.29
C LYS A 166 -27.89 45.15 -23.62
N THR A 167 -26.94 44.72 -24.46
CA THR A 167 -27.22 44.08 -25.76
C THR A 167 -27.83 42.70 -25.59
N TYR A 168 -27.35 41.93 -24.60
CA TYR A 168 -27.91 40.63 -24.26
C TYR A 168 -29.38 40.73 -23.81
N LYS A 169 -29.70 41.74 -22.96
CA LYS A 169 -31.04 41.93 -22.43
C LYS A 169 -32.04 42.39 -23.52
N ILE A 170 -31.59 43.15 -24.50
CA ILE A 170 -32.43 43.59 -25.64
C ILE A 170 -32.70 42.41 -26.60
N ALA A 171 -31.71 41.57 -26.86
CA ALA A 171 -31.87 40.38 -27.72
C ALA A 171 -32.77 39.30 -27.11
N GLY A 172 -32.84 39.18 -25.77
CA GLY A 172 -33.72 38.23 -25.08
C GLY A 172 -35.17 38.66 -24.88
N LEU A 173 -35.50 39.91 -25.22
CA LEU A 173 -36.86 40.49 -25.11
C LEU A 173 -37.64 40.48 -26.44
N SER A 174 -37.04 39.96 -27.52
CA SER A 174 -37.63 39.92 -28.86
C SER A 174 -37.99 38.47 -29.31
N SER A 175 -38.35 37.59 -28.34
CA SER A 175 -38.90 36.24 -28.61
C SER A 175 -40.25 36.12 -27.97
#